data_fc891fb50f8829c9b1e42ced7628c628
#
_entry.id   fc891fb50f8829c9b1e42ced7628c628
#
_cell.length_a   1.000
_cell.length_b   1.000
_cell.length_c   1.000
_cell.angle_alpha   90.00
_cell.angle_beta   90.00
_cell.angle_gamma   90.00
#
_symmetry.space_group_name_H-M   'P 1'
#
loop_
_entity.id
_entity.type
_entity.pdbx_description
1 polymer ?
#
loop_
_entity_poly.entity_id
_entity_poly.type
_entity_poly.pdbx_seq_one_letter_code
_entity_poly.pdbx_strand_id
1 'polypeptide(L)'
;MEYRYDLKEGTLILKDYKKGLEVASYEGEDIYLTVPEKVCVEKGAEGDGERCAEKPIISIGKKAMLSCKSLRRVTLPGTIEEVGDWAFAYCDALREVSLPEKEIRFGKGIFRECKKVKSVTVQGKHRDIGALLAAAVTLLDTPYLFTPLRCGDEDWLRQWDARMLQLLRAADKDGYSKMVLCGEEDYGSKENNLDYFLNQKRKSKVRIAFMRLLHPLGLREEVQRELEAYLLEHTAGGVQRALSVEEENTGAWDETWQVLLSEHGEDSEYYKLFTQIGCLREDNFDRILSETGENCPEMKAWFLKYKEETIGYTDFFDALDLD
;
A
#
# COMPACT_ATOMS: atom_id res chain seq x y z
N MET A 1 -18.66 3.71 -32.17
CA MET A 1 -17.69 3.03 -33.07
C MET A 1 -16.57 2.52 -32.19
N GLU A 2 -15.97 1.36 -32.52
CA GLU A 2 -14.86 0.76 -31.80
C GLU A 2 -13.59 0.89 -32.64
N TYR A 3 -12.47 1.20 -31.98
CA TYR A 3 -11.16 1.37 -32.62
C TYR A 3 -10.12 0.53 -31.90
N ARG A 4 -9.11 0.04 -32.60
CA ARG A 4 -7.96 -0.67 -32.02
C ARG A 4 -6.73 0.24 -32.11
N TYR A 5 -6.00 0.32 -31.02
CA TYR A 5 -4.74 1.04 -30.95
C TYR A 5 -3.64 0.12 -30.43
N ASP A 6 -2.70 -0.22 -31.29
CA ASP A 6 -1.63 -1.13 -30.95
C ASP A 6 -0.53 -0.43 -30.15
N LEU A 7 -0.14 -1.06 -29.06
CA LEU A 7 0.99 -0.76 -28.21
C LEU A 7 2.14 -1.70 -28.52
N LYS A 8 3.20 -1.65 -27.71
CA LYS A 8 4.39 -2.51 -27.92
C LYS A 8 4.08 -3.99 -27.71
N GLU A 9 3.37 -4.34 -26.67
CA GLU A 9 3.06 -5.72 -26.24
C GLU A 9 1.56 -5.93 -25.97
N GLY A 10 0.71 -5.04 -26.55
CA GLY A 10 -0.73 -5.10 -26.36
C GLY A 10 -1.51 -4.16 -27.23
N THR A 11 -2.81 -4.16 -27.07
CA THR A 11 -3.76 -3.34 -27.85
C THR A 11 -4.78 -2.73 -26.91
N LEU A 12 -5.00 -1.42 -27.04
CA LEU A 12 -6.13 -0.73 -26.43
C LEU A 12 -7.35 -0.82 -27.35
N ILE A 13 -8.46 -1.29 -26.81
CA ILE A 13 -9.74 -1.24 -27.48
C ILE A 13 -10.44 0.04 -27.03
N LEU A 14 -10.69 0.91 -27.97
CA LEU A 14 -11.22 2.25 -27.73
C LEU A 14 -12.64 2.37 -28.29
N LYS A 15 -13.47 3.16 -27.64
CA LYS A 15 -14.81 3.50 -28.17
C LYS A 15 -15.09 4.99 -28.06
N ASP A 16 -15.96 5.50 -28.90
CA ASP A 16 -16.44 6.89 -28.81
C ASP A 16 -17.09 7.12 -27.43
N TYR A 17 -16.69 8.19 -26.75
CA TYR A 17 -17.20 8.58 -25.46
C TYR A 17 -17.21 10.10 -25.29
N LYS A 18 -18.38 10.69 -25.09
CA LYS A 18 -18.54 12.16 -24.97
C LYS A 18 -17.82 12.91 -26.11
N LYS A 19 -16.81 13.73 -25.74
CA LYS A 19 -16.01 14.52 -26.69
C LYS A 19 -14.69 13.87 -27.08
N GLY A 20 -14.47 12.62 -26.70
CA GLY A 20 -13.22 11.90 -26.93
C GLY A 20 -13.43 10.39 -27.02
N LEU A 21 -12.48 9.65 -26.49
CA LEU A 21 -12.47 8.19 -26.48
C LEU A 21 -12.41 7.67 -25.05
N GLU A 22 -12.98 6.48 -24.85
CA GLU A 22 -12.83 5.66 -23.66
C GLU A 22 -12.03 4.41 -24.01
N VAL A 23 -11.07 4.06 -23.17
CA VAL A 23 -10.46 2.72 -23.19
C VAL A 23 -11.51 1.74 -22.71
N ALA A 24 -12.09 0.96 -23.59
CA ALA A 24 -13.11 -0.04 -23.27
C ALA A 24 -12.50 -1.30 -22.67
N SER A 25 -11.38 -1.75 -23.23
CA SER A 25 -10.58 -2.87 -22.70
C SER A 25 -9.12 -2.76 -23.15
N TYR A 26 -8.26 -3.52 -22.48
CA TYR A 26 -6.87 -3.73 -22.83
C TYR A 26 -6.61 -5.21 -23.04
N GLU A 27 -5.95 -5.55 -24.15
CA GLU A 27 -5.56 -6.91 -24.53
C GLU A 27 -4.04 -6.92 -24.66
N GLY A 28 -3.31 -7.50 -23.71
CA GLY A 28 -1.85 -7.57 -23.79
C GLY A 28 -1.18 -7.93 -22.48
N GLU A 29 0.15 -7.98 -22.54
CA GLU A 29 1.02 -8.37 -21.43
C GLU A 29 2.07 -7.29 -21.11
N ASP A 30 1.82 -6.02 -21.47
CA ASP A 30 2.72 -4.93 -21.15
C ASP A 30 3.00 -4.86 -19.65
N ILE A 31 4.29 -4.77 -19.31
CA ILE A 31 4.73 -4.54 -17.92
C ILE A 31 4.53 -3.07 -17.54
N TYR A 32 4.74 -2.17 -18.50
CA TYR A 32 4.63 -0.72 -18.34
C TYR A 32 3.66 -0.18 -19.41
N LEU A 33 2.49 0.23 -18.96
CA LEU A 33 1.46 0.77 -19.83
C LEU A 33 1.41 2.30 -19.72
N THR A 34 1.63 3.00 -20.82
CA THR A 34 1.36 4.43 -20.94
C THR A 34 0.17 4.62 -21.85
N VAL A 35 -0.94 5.11 -21.30
CA VAL A 35 -2.12 5.45 -22.11
C VAL A 35 -1.82 6.75 -22.85
N PRO A 36 -1.94 6.79 -24.20
CA PRO A 36 -1.67 7.99 -24.98
C PRO A 36 -2.70 9.08 -24.72
N GLU A 37 -2.29 10.34 -24.84
CA GLU A 37 -3.23 11.48 -24.71
C GLU A 37 -4.26 11.51 -25.82
N LYS A 38 -3.83 11.19 -27.04
CA LYS A 38 -4.64 11.21 -28.25
C LYS A 38 -4.29 10.04 -29.14
N VAL A 39 -5.23 9.61 -29.90
CA VAL A 39 -5.04 8.62 -30.97
C VAL A 39 -5.67 9.09 -32.26
N CYS A 40 -5.07 8.66 -33.35
CA CYS A 40 -5.58 8.89 -34.69
C CYS A 40 -6.64 7.81 -35.01
N VAL A 41 -7.86 8.22 -35.29
CA VAL A 41 -8.94 7.33 -35.69
C VAL A 41 -9.30 7.61 -37.14
N GLU A 42 -9.35 6.56 -37.94
CA GLU A 42 -9.76 6.67 -39.33
C GLU A 42 -11.24 7.07 -39.39
N LYS A 43 -11.54 8.12 -40.13
CA LYS A 43 -12.94 8.43 -40.52
C LYS A 43 -13.27 7.54 -41.70
N GLY A 44 -14.06 6.50 -41.45
CA GLY A 44 -14.70 5.75 -42.53
C GLY A 44 -15.58 6.73 -43.34
N ALA A 45 -15.10 7.14 -44.52
CA ALA A 45 -15.88 7.84 -45.52
C ALA A 45 -15.40 7.40 -46.90
N GLU A 46 -16.35 7.02 -47.70
CA GLU A 46 -16.20 6.89 -49.15
C GLU A 46 -15.67 8.22 -49.72
N GLY A 47 -14.45 8.20 -50.25
CA GLY A 47 -13.92 9.32 -51.03
C GLY A 47 -12.54 9.82 -50.56
N ASP A 48 -11.56 9.57 -51.42
CA ASP A 48 -10.22 10.20 -51.54
C ASP A 48 -9.59 10.83 -50.30
N GLY A 49 -8.65 10.09 -49.72
CA GLY A 49 -7.67 10.57 -48.74
C GLY A 49 -7.99 10.10 -47.33
N GLU A 50 -7.07 9.29 -46.76
CA GLU A 50 -7.02 8.91 -45.33
C GLU A 50 -7.04 10.17 -44.46
N ARG A 51 -8.23 10.61 -44.03
CA ARG A 51 -8.37 11.71 -43.05
C ARG A 51 -8.39 11.11 -41.65
N CYS A 52 -7.23 11.00 -41.09
CA CYS A 52 -7.05 10.71 -39.67
C CYS A 52 -7.59 11.87 -38.82
N ALA A 53 -8.45 11.60 -37.88
CA ALA A 53 -8.89 12.57 -36.88
C ALA A 53 -8.28 12.22 -35.52
N GLU A 54 -7.46 13.10 -34.98
CA GLU A 54 -6.98 12.95 -33.59
C GLU A 54 -8.15 13.14 -32.62
N LYS A 55 -8.34 12.13 -31.75
CA LYS A 55 -9.29 12.20 -30.64
C LYS A 55 -8.56 11.97 -29.31
N PRO A 56 -8.82 12.78 -28.27
CA PRO A 56 -8.25 12.57 -26.95
C PRO A 56 -8.85 11.34 -26.26
N ILE A 57 -8.04 10.61 -25.51
CA ILE A 57 -8.51 9.59 -24.59
C ILE A 57 -8.86 10.30 -23.27
N ILE A 58 -10.13 10.28 -22.88
CA ILE A 58 -10.65 11.01 -21.73
C ILE A 58 -11.22 10.11 -20.64
N SER A 59 -11.38 8.82 -20.90
CA SER A 59 -11.94 7.87 -19.95
C SER A 59 -11.23 6.52 -20.01
N ILE A 60 -11.06 5.91 -18.84
CA ILE A 60 -10.79 4.48 -18.67
C ILE A 60 -12.12 3.83 -18.29
N GLY A 61 -12.60 2.91 -19.09
CA GLY A 61 -13.90 2.27 -18.92
C GLY A 61 -13.97 1.33 -17.71
N LYS A 62 -15.19 0.94 -17.37
CA LYS A 62 -15.44 -0.08 -16.34
C LYS A 62 -14.74 -1.39 -16.70
N LYS A 63 -13.92 -1.92 -15.77
CA LYS A 63 -13.17 -3.18 -15.91
C LYS A 63 -12.18 -3.18 -17.11
N ALA A 64 -11.77 -2.02 -17.61
CA ALA A 64 -10.98 -1.91 -18.84
C ALA A 64 -9.64 -2.68 -18.77
N MET A 65 -9.03 -2.75 -17.60
CA MET A 65 -7.76 -3.44 -17.35
C MET A 65 -7.91 -4.46 -16.21
N LEU A 66 -9.08 -5.09 -16.12
CA LEU A 66 -9.37 -6.09 -15.09
C LEU A 66 -8.43 -7.29 -15.22
N SER A 67 -7.78 -7.67 -14.11
CA SER A 67 -6.91 -8.86 -14.02
C SER A 67 -5.69 -8.87 -14.96
N CYS A 68 -5.14 -7.70 -15.28
CA CYS A 68 -3.88 -7.59 -16.03
C CYS A 68 -2.70 -8.02 -15.13
N LYS A 69 -2.32 -9.31 -15.20
CA LYS A 69 -1.38 -9.95 -14.25
C LYS A 69 0.09 -9.53 -14.45
N SER A 70 0.49 -9.13 -15.67
CA SER A 70 1.84 -8.65 -16.01
C SER A 70 2.07 -7.18 -15.66
N LEU A 71 1.01 -6.39 -15.58
CA LEU A 71 1.04 -4.93 -15.46
C LEU A 71 1.64 -4.49 -14.12
N ARG A 72 2.80 -3.79 -14.16
CA ARG A 72 3.51 -3.27 -12.97
C ARG A 72 3.36 -1.76 -12.78
N ARG A 73 3.26 -1.02 -13.89
CA ARG A 73 3.10 0.43 -13.87
C ARG A 73 2.11 0.87 -14.93
N VAL A 74 1.25 1.81 -14.55
CA VAL A 74 0.31 2.49 -15.45
C VAL A 74 0.52 3.99 -15.38
N THR A 75 0.61 4.64 -16.53
CA THR A 75 0.64 6.11 -16.63
C THR A 75 -0.60 6.58 -17.37
N LEU A 76 -1.41 7.41 -16.72
CA LEU A 76 -2.58 8.03 -17.28
C LEU A 76 -2.25 9.45 -17.78
N PRO A 77 -2.73 9.83 -18.99
CA PRO A 77 -2.44 11.14 -19.57
C PRO A 77 -3.24 12.28 -18.93
N GLY A 78 -2.78 13.51 -19.18
CA GLY A 78 -3.45 14.73 -18.72
C GLY A 78 -4.88 14.91 -19.22
N THR A 79 -5.27 14.23 -20.27
CA THR A 79 -6.63 14.27 -20.86
C THR A 79 -7.66 13.48 -20.07
N ILE A 80 -7.26 12.53 -19.19
CA ILE A 80 -8.20 11.67 -18.45
C ILE A 80 -9.08 12.48 -17.51
N GLU A 81 -10.39 12.27 -17.60
CA GLU A 81 -11.42 12.88 -16.75
C GLU A 81 -12.13 11.85 -15.85
N GLU A 82 -12.08 10.58 -16.24
CA GLU A 82 -12.85 9.53 -15.57
C GLU A 82 -12.13 8.17 -15.61
N VAL A 83 -12.18 7.45 -14.48
CA VAL A 83 -11.74 6.07 -14.36
C VAL A 83 -12.90 5.25 -13.80
N GLY A 84 -13.41 4.32 -14.58
CA GLY A 84 -14.61 3.55 -14.29
C GLY A 84 -14.42 2.52 -13.17
N ASP A 85 -15.55 1.94 -12.72
CA ASP A 85 -15.57 0.92 -11.68
C ASP A 85 -14.65 -0.27 -12.02
N TRP A 86 -13.81 -0.68 -11.06
CA TRP A 86 -12.93 -1.85 -11.16
C TRP A 86 -11.95 -1.80 -12.34
N ALA A 87 -11.61 -0.60 -12.81
CA ALA A 87 -10.78 -0.43 -14.01
C ALA A 87 -9.45 -1.20 -13.95
N PHE A 88 -8.79 -1.27 -12.80
CA PHE A 88 -7.54 -1.99 -12.57
C PHE A 88 -7.68 -3.09 -11.51
N ALA A 89 -8.89 -3.54 -11.19
CA ALA A 89 -9.05 -4.54 -10.14
C ALA A 89 -8.34 -5.87 -10.50
N TYR A 90 -7.82 -6.56 -9.47
CA TYR A 90 -7.09 -7.83 -9.59
C TYR A 90 -5.81 -7.78 -10.43
N CYS A 91 -5.21 -6.61 -10.58
CA CYS A 91 -3.87 -6.46 -11.18
C CYS A 91 -2.79 -6.78 -10.14
N ASP A 92 -2.51 -8.05 -9.90
CA ASP A 92 -1.69 -8.54 -8.78
C ASP A 92 -0.22 -8.10 -8.85
N ALA A 93 0.28 -7.73 -10.04
CA ALA A 93 1.65 -7.23 -10.21
C ALA A 93 1.74 -5.71 -10.15
N LEU A 94 0.62 -4.97 -10.15
CA LEU A 94 0.60 -3.51 -10.21
C LEU A 94 1.22 -2.90 -8.95
N ARG A 95 2.24 -2.04 -9.14
CA ARG A 95 3.00 -1.39 -8.07
C ARG A 95 2.87 0.13 -8.09
N GLU A 96 2.78 0.71 -9.28
CA GLU A 96 2.83 2.15 -9.46
C GLU A 96 1.75 2.62 -10.43
N VAL A 97 1.08 3.70 -10.08
CA VAL A 97 0.13 4.39 -10.96
C VAL A 97 0.51 5.86 -11.02
N SER A 98 0.68 6.40 -12.23
CA SER A 98 0.95 7.83 -12.42
C SER A 98 -0.31 8.54 -12.91
N LEU A 99 -0.72 9.56 -12.17
CA LEU A 99 -1.91 10.37 -12.42
C LEU A 99 -1.53 11.82 -12.71
N PRO A 100 -2.29 12.52 -13.58
CA PRO A 100 -2.16 13.96 -13.73
C PRO A 100 -2.71 14.72 -12.50
N GLU A 101 -2.17 15.91 -12.23
CA GLU A 101 -2.66 16.80 -11.16
C GLU A 101 -3.95 17.52 -11.63
N LYS A 102 -5.05 16.82 -11.59
CA LYS A 102 -6.37 17.36 -11.94
C LYS A 102 -7.49 16.62 -11.24
N GLU A 103 -8.68 17.17 -11.32
CA GLU A 103 -9.87 16.46 -10.86
C GLU A 103 -10.20 15.30 -11.80
N ILE A 104 -10.28 14.10 -11.25
CA ILE A 104 -10.63 12.87 -11.96
C ILE A 104 -11.75 12.20 -11.17
N ARG A 105 -12.81 11.79 -11.88
CA ARG A 105 -13.88 10.99 -11.29
C ARG A 105 -13.45 9.53 -11.25
N PHE A 106 -13.38 8.98 -10.06
CA PHE A 106 -13.05 7.58 -9.84
C PHE A 106 -14.29 6.77 -9.51
N GLY A 107 -14.42 5.63 -10.16
CA GLY A 107 -15.42 4.63 -9.85
C GLY A 107 -15.09 3.82 -8.59
N LYS A 108 -15.94 2.85 -8.28
CA LYS A 108 -15.76 1.99 -7.10
C LYS A 108 -14.71 0.91 -7.36
N GLY A 109 -13.89 0.60 -6.34
CA GLY A 109 -12.99 -0.54 -6.33
C GLY A 109 -11.96 -0.54 -7.47
N ILE A 110 -11.49 0.64 -7.91
CA ILE A 110 -10.55 0.77 -9.05
C ILE A 110 -9.28 -0.06 -8.88
N PHE A 111 -8.77 -0.23 -7.66
CA PHE A 111 -7.60 -1.04 -7.30
C PHE A 111 -7.95 -2.21 -6.38
N ARG A 112 -9.20 -2.72 -6.46
CA ARG A 112 -9.59 -3.86 -5.63
C ARG A 112 -8.66 -5.06 -5.87
N GLU A 113 -8.16 -5.67 -4.79
CA GLU A 113 -7.20 -6.78 -4.79
C GLU A 113 -5.84 -6.48 -5.47
N CYS A 114 -5.48 -5.21 -5.66
CA CYS A 114 -4.15 -4.80 -6.11
C CYS A 114 -3.21 -4.65 -4.91
N LYS A 115 -2.87 -5.76 -4.24
CA LYS A 115 -2.13 -5.77 -2.95
C LYS A 115 -0.69 -5.23 -3.04
N LYS A 116 -0.13 -5.09 -4.25
CA LYS A 116 1.24 -4.61 -4.47
C LYS A 116 1.34 -3.13 -4.85
N VAL A 117 0.24 -2.40 -4.91
CA VAL A 117 0.27 -0.95 -5.20
C VAL A 117 0.92 -0.23 -4.02
N LYS A 118 2.17 0.21 -4.23
CA LYS A 118 2.99 0.93 -3.25
C LYS A 118 2.94 2.45 -3.43
N SER A 119 2.69 2.94 -4.65
CA SER A 119 2.71 4.36 -4.95
C SER A 119 1.72 4.75 -6.06
N VAL A 120 1.01 5.86 -5.81
CA VAL A 120 0.20 6.56 -6.81
C VAL A 120 0.80 7.95 -6.97
N THR A 121 1.71 8.09 -7.93
CA THR A 121 2.38 9.37 -8.17
C THR A 121 1.46 10.36 -8.86
N VAL A 122 1.47 11.60 -8.40
CA VAL A 122 0.77 12.72 -9.02
C VAL A 122 1.80 13.74 -9.50
N GLN A 123 1.72 14.11 -10.76
CA GLN A 123 2.66 15.05 -11.37
C GLN A 123 2.71 16.36 -10.56
N GLY A 124 3.90 16.85 -10.21
CA GLY A 124 4.07 18.08 -9.43
C GLY A 124 3.95 17.93 -7.91
N LYS A 125 3.50 16.79 -7.37
CA LYS A 125 3.39 16.56 -5.92
C LYS A 125 4.65 15.89 -5.35
N HIS A 126 4.86 16.05 -4.04
CA HIS A 126 5.94 15.42 -3.31
C HIS A 126 5.81 13.88 -3.35
N ARG A 127 6.95 13.16 -3.40
CA ARG A 127 6.96 11.69 -3.52
C ARG A 127 6.19 10.96 -2.41
N ASP A 128 6.23 11.47 -1.17
CA ASP A 128 5.52 10.88 -0.03
C ASP A 128 4.02 10.83 -0.25
N ILE A 129 3.47 11.81 -0.98
CA ILE A 129 2.06 11.85 -1.33
C ILE A 129 1.65 10.63 -2.13
N GLY A 130 2.53 10.12 -2.98
CA GLY A 130 2.26 8.92 -3.77
C GLY A 130 1.99 7.70 -2.91
N ALA A 131 2.77 7.50 -1.84
CA ALA A 131 2.56 6.40 -0.91
C ALA A 131 1.28 6.60 -0.07
N LEU A 132 1.05 7.81 0.44
CA LEU A 132 -0.16 8.14 1.19
C LEU A 132 -1.42 7.97 0.33
N LEU A 133 -1.38 8.36 -0.93
CA LEU A 133 -2.51 8.23 -1.86
C LEU A 133 -2.79 6.75 -2.20
N ALA A 134 -1.74 5.94 -2.39
CA ALA A 134 -1.88 4.50 -2.54
C ALA A 134 -2.50 3.87 -1.28
N ALA A 135 -1.99 4.21 -0.10
CA ALA A 135 -2.47 3.69 1.18
C ALA A 135 -3.92 4.09 1.48
N ALA A 136 -4.39 5.24 0.99
CA ALA A 136 -5.79 5.65 1.15
C ALA A 136 -6.77 4.62 0.59
N VAL A 137 -6.42 3.92 -0.49
CA VAL A 137 -7.28 2.90 -1.13
C VAL A 137 -6.87 1.47 -0.84
N THR A 138 -5.61 1.22 -0.47
CA THR A 138 -5.11 -0.15 -0.21
C THR A 138 -5.12 -0.54 1.26
N LEU A 139 -4.90 0.42 2.15
CA LEU A 139 -4.81 0.18 3.61
C LEU A 139 -5.97 0.81 4.39
N LEU A 140 -6.35 2.05 4.05
CA LEU A 140 -7.39 2.78 4.81
C LEU A 140 -8.82 2.51 4.33
N ASP A 141 -8.98 1.96 3.12
CA ASP A 141 -10.27 1.79 2.44
C ASP A 141 -11.10 3.10 2.45
N THR A 142 -10.47 4.18 2.01
CA THR A 142 -11.04 5.53 2.02
C THR A 142 -11.03 6.19 0.64
N PRO A 143 -11.94 5.80 -0.27
CA PRO A 143 -11.97 6.35 -1.64
C PRO A 143 -12.10 7.87 -1.69
N TYR A 144 -12.71 8.50 -0.68
CA TYR A 144 -12.87 9.95 -0.62
C TYR A 144 -11.54 10.71 -0.43
N LEU A 145 -10.49 10.05 0.05
CA LEU A 145 -9.12 10.58 0.12
C LEU A 145 -8.34 10.40 -1.18
N PHE A 146 -8.87 9.63 -2.12
CA PHE A 146 -8.22 9.39 -3.41
C PHE A 146 -8.49 10.54 -4.39
N THR A 147 -7.90 11.70 -4.13
CA THR A 147 -8.12 12.97 -4.86
C THR A 147 -6.80 13.55 -5.34
N PRO A 148 -6.36 13.27 -6.58
CA PRO A 148 -5.06 13.74 -7.10
C PRO A 148 -4.86 15.25 -7.01
N LEU A 149 -5.90 16.04 -7.23
CA LEU A 149 -5.83 17.50 -7.18
C LEU A 149 -5.56 18.02 -5.75
N ARG A 150 -6.20 17.43 -4.74
CA ARG A 150 -6.15 17.92 -3.36
C ARG A 150 -5.15 17.20 -2.47
N CYS A 151 -4.59 16.08 -2.94
CA CYS A 151 -3.64 15.29 -2.14
C CYS A 151 -2.41 16.13 -1.77
N GLY A 152 -2.03 16.07 -0.49
CA GLY A 152 -0.90 16.80 0.06
C GLY A 152 -1.24 18.18 0.63
N ASP A 153 -2.46 18.69 0.43
CA ASP A 153 -2.93 19.87 1.12
C ASP A 153 -3.02 19.60 2.63
N GLU A 154 -2.86 20.64 3.46
CA GLU A 154 -2.86 20.49 4.92
C GLU A 154 -4.16 19.85 5.45
N ASP A 155 -5.32 20.25 4.90
CA ASP A 155 -6.62 19.67 5.25
C ASP A 155 -6.71 18.19 4.84
N TRP A 156 -6.15 17.84 3.67
CA TRP A 156 -6.11 16.46 3.21
C TRP A 156 -5.24 15.59 4.13
N LEU A 157 -4.05 16.08 4.51
CA LEU A 157 -3.15 15.38 5.44
C LEU A 157 -3.80 15.19 6.81
N ARG A 158 -4.50 16.22 7.32
CA ARG A 158 -5.25 16.11 8.58
C ARG A 158 -6.37 15.06 8.53
N GLN A 159 -7.12 15.00 7.44
CA GLN A 159 -8.17 13.98 7.25
C GLN A 159 -7.57 12.58 7.13
N TRP A 160 -6.44 12.47 6.43
CA TRP A 160 -5.71 11.22 6.28
C TRP A 160 -5.24 10.68 7.63
N ASP A 161 -4.55 11.51 8.43
CA ASP A 161 -4.07 11.15 9.76
C ASP A 161 -5.24 10.84 10.72
N ALA A 162 -6.33 11.59 10.67
CA ALA A 162 -7.52 11.34 11.49
C ALA A 162 -8.13 9.97 11.19
N ARG A 163 -8.22 9.58 9.92
CA ARG A 163 -8.73 8.26 9.53
C ARG A 163 -7.79 7.13 9.95
N MET A 164 -6.49 7.32 9.76
CA MET A 164 -5.47 6.38 10.21
C MET A 164 -5.56 6.15 11.72
N LEU A 165 -5.60 7.22 12.52
CA LEU A 165 -5.72 7.13 13.98
C LEU A 165 -7.02 6.45 14.42
N GLN A 166 -8.12 6.72 13.72
CA GLN A 166 -9.38 6.00 13.97
C GLN A 166 -9.21 4.49 13.80
N LEU A 167 -8.50 4.04 12.74
CA LEU A 167 -8.22 2.62 12.54
C LEU A 167 -7.25 2.06 13.58
N LEU A 168 -6.21 2.81 13.92
CA LEU A 168 -5.22 2.40 14.91
C LEU A 168 -5.84 2.16 16.28
N ARG A 169 -6.74 3.07 16.72
CA ARG A 169 -7.43 3.04 18.02
C ARG A 169 -8.64 2.11 18.07
N ALA A 170 -9.15 1.65 16.92
CA ALA A 170 -10.28 0.72 16.87
C ALA A 170 -9.90 -0.62 17.54
N ALA A 171 -10.86 -1.24 18.24
CA ALA A 171 -10.63 -2.55 18.83
C ALA A 171 -10.30 -3.59 17.76
N ASP A 172 -9.35 -4.49 18.02
CA ASP A 172 -8.91 -5.48 17.02
C ASP A 172 -10.04 -6.44 16.64
N LYS A 173 -10.94 -6.72 17.55
CA LYS A 173 -12.14 -7.55 17.32
C LYS A 173 -13.22 -6.89 16.46
N ASP A 174 -13.11 -5.58 16.20
CA ASP A 174 -14.11 -4.86 15.41
C ASP A 174 -14.16 -5.39 13.97
N GLY A 175 -15.35 -5.79 13.56
CA GLY A 175 -15.60 -6.37 12.25
C GLY A 175 -15.56 -7.90 12.18
N TYR A 176 -15.09 -8.60 13.22
CA TYR A 176 -15.03 -10.06 13.22
C TYR A 176 -16.41 -10.72 13.00
N SER A 177 -17.42 -10.31 13.76
CA SER A 177 -18.79 -10.83 13.60
C SER A 177 -19.35 -10.62 12.20
N LYS A 178 -19.04 -9.46 11.58
CA LYS A 178 -19.46 -9.18 10.20
C LYS A 178 -18.76 -10.08 9.19
N MET A 179 -17.47 -10.36 9.40
CA MET A 179 -16.72 -11.28 8.56
C MET A 179 -17.28 -12.71 8.64
N VAL A 180 -17.54 -13.20 9.84
CA VAL A 180 -18.13 -14.54 10.06
C VAL A 180 -19.50 -14.65 9.40
N LEU A 181 -20.36 -13.63 9.53
CA LEU A 181 -21.70 -13.63 8.91
C LEU A 181 -21.66 -13.56 7.37
N CYS A 182 -20.62 -12.94 6.78
CA CYS A 182 -20.46 -12.87 5.33
C CYS A 182 -19.81 -14.12 4.73
N GLY A 183 -19.16 -14.97 5.56
CA GLY A 183 -18.43 -16.16 5.16
C GLY A 183 -19.22 -17.47 5.41
N GLU A 184 -20.54 -17.43 5.46
CA GLU A 184 -21.39 -18.59 5.83
C GLU A 184 -21.21 -19.86 4.97
N GLU A 185 -20.52 -19.78 3.82
CA GLU A 185 -20.30 -20.93 2.94
C GLU A 185 -18.93 -21.65 3.16
N ASP A 186 -18.02 -21.09 3.97
CA ASP A 186 -16.66 -21.62 4.18
C ASP A 186 -16.41 -22.03 5.65
N TYR A 187 -17.23 -22.91 6.18
CA TYR A 187 -16.99 -23.53 7.49
C TYR A 187 -15.71 -24.36 7.48
N GLY A 188 -14.64 -23.82 8.08
CA GLY A 188 -13.36 -24.52 8.27
C GLY A 188 -12.14 -23.85 7.64
N SER A 189 -12.30 -22.70 6.99
CA SER A 189 -11.15 -21.90 6.53
C SER A 189 -10.38 -21.31 7.72
N LYS A 190 -9.06 -21.21 7.61
CA LYS A 190 -8.21 -20.54 8.63
C LYS A 190 -8.66 -19.12 8.91
N GLU A 191 -9.35 -18.50 7.97
CA GLU A 191 -9.83 -17.12 8.01
C GLU A 191 -10.96 -16.92 9.03
N ASN A 192 -11.71 -17.98 9.38
CA ASN A 192 -12.77 -17.93 10.38
C ASN A 192 -12.27 -18.08 11.83
N ASN A 193 -10.95 -18.21 12.04
CA ASN A 193 -10.35 -18.26 13.36
C ASN A 193 -10.16 -16.83 13.91
N LEU A 194 -10.65 -16.56 15.11
CA LEU A 194 -10.55 -15.27 15.78
C LEU A 194 -9.08 -14.83 15.93
N ASP A 195 -8.18 -15.73 16.34
CA ASP A 195 -6.78 -15.39 16.54
C ASP A 195 -6.09 -14.99 15.23
N TYR A 196 -6.41 -15.69 14.16
CA TYR A 196 -5.94 -15.32 12.81
C TYR A 196 -6.47 -13.94 12.41
N PHE A 197 -7.75 -13.67 12.62
CA PHE A 197 -8.35 -12.36 12.33
C PHE A 197 -7.65 -11.24 13.13
N LEU A 198 -7.48 -11.41 14.44
CA LEU A 198 -6.83 -10.45 15.31
C LEU A 198 -5.38 -10.17 14.86
N ASN A 199 -4.62 -11.21 14.55
CA ASN A 199 -3.25 -11.09 14.05
C ASN A 199 -3.19 -10.31 12.73
N GLN A 200 -4.08 -10.63 11.77
CA GLN A 200 -4.16 -9.88 10.51
C GLN A 200 -4.54 -8.42 10.71
N LYS A 201 -5.44 -8.14 11.66
CA LYS A 201 -5.87 -6.78 11.99
C LYS A 201 -4.71 -5.97 12.57
N ARG A 202 -3.95 -6.53 13.51
CA ARG A 202 -2.75 -5.92 14.11
C ARG A 202 -1.65 -5.70 13.07
N LYS A 203 -1.36 -6.70 12.24
CA LYS A 203 -0.41 -6.54 11.11
C LYS A 203 -0.83 -5.42 10.15
N SER A 204 -2.13 -5.28 9.87
CA SER A 204 -2.62 -4.17 9.04
C SER A 204 -2.35 -2.80 9.67
N LYS A 205 -2.54 -2.66 10.98
CA LYS A 205 -2.21 -1.44 11.73
C LYS A 205 -0.71 -1.16 11.75
N VAL A 206 0.13 -2.20 11.93
CA VAL A 206 1.60 -2.10 11.85
C VAL A 206 2.03 -1.59 10.47
N ARG A 207 1.49 -2.15 9.38
CA ARG A 207 1.79 -1.69 8.01
C ARG A 207 1.47 -0.21 7.83
N ILE A 208 0.32 0.24 8.34
CA ILE A 208 -0.09 1.65 8.27
C ILE A 208 0.85 2.53 9.08
N ALA A 209 1.25 2.09 10.28
CA ALA A 209 2.17 2.84 11.15
C ALA A 209 3.55 3.00 10.48
N PHE A 210 4.16 1.91 10.01
CA PHE A 210 5.42 1.97 9.26
C PHE A 210 5.33 2.88 8.04
N MET A 211 4.31 2.68 7.21
CA MET A 211 4.13 3.47 6.00
C MET A 211 4.03 4.98 6.31
N ARG A 212 3.27 5.37 7.34
CA ARG A 212 3.11 6.78 7.69
C ARG A 212 4.38 7.40 8.26
N LEU A 213 5.14 6.65 9.06
CA LEU A 213 6.44 7.09 9.61
C LEU A 213 7.51 7.23 8.53
N LEU A 214 7.52 6.36 7.52
CA LEU A 214 8.44 6.44 6.38
C LEU A 214 8.10 7.57 5.39
N HIS A 215 6.85 8.08 5.43
CA HIS A 215 6.39 9.19 4.61
C HIS A 215 5.87 10.34 5.49
N PRO A 216 6.77 11.06 6.20
CA PRO A 216 6.43 11.97 7.30
C PRO A 216 5.93 13.35 6.86
N LEU A 217 5.67 13.58 5.56
CA LEU A 217 5.20 14.87 5.09
C LEU A 217 3.98 15.35 5.88
N GLY A 218 4.11 16.49 6.56
CA GLY A 218 3.06 17.08 7.39
C GLY A 218 2.67 16.25 8.63
N LEU A 219 3.47 15.25 9.02
CA LEU A 219 3.24 14.44 10.21
C LEU A 219 3.51 15.28 11.47
N ARG A 220 2.51 15.34 12.36
CA ARG A 220 2.62 16.05 13.63
C ARG A 220 3.30 15.17 14.67
N GLU A 221 4.09 15.76 15.56
CA GLU A 221 4.84 15.03 16.60
C GLU A 221 3.95 14.14 17.50
N GLU A 222 2.73 14.59 17.81
CA GLU A 222 1.81 13.81 18.64
C GLU A 222 1.38 12.52 17.91
N VAL A 223 1.11 12.62 16.61
CA VAL A 223 0.75 11.47 15.77
C VAL A 223 1.95 10.54 15.62
N GLN A 224 3.13 11.11 15.37
CA GLN A 224 4.36 10.33 15.27
C GLN A 224 4.60 9.49 16.54
N ARG A 225 4.52 10.09 17.72
CA ARG A 225 4.70 9.40 19.01
C ARG A 225 3.68 8.27 19.21
N GLU A 226 2.43 8.47 18.79
CA GLU A 226 1.40 7.42 18.89
C GLU A 226 1.70 6.24 17.96
N LEU A 227 2.21 6.50 16.75
CA LEU A 227 2.62 5.45 15.80
C LEU A 227 3.85 4.67 16.30
N GLU A 228 4.86 5.39 16.82
CA GLU A 228 6.06 4.79 17.42
C GLU A 228 5.70 3.92 18.62
N ALA A 229 4.84 4.43 19.52
CA ALA A 229 4.34 3.68 20.67
C ALA A 229 3.61 2.40 20.24
N TYR A 230 2.77 2.49 19.19
CA TYR A 230 2.07 1.32 18.66
C TYR A 230 3.04 0.23 18.17
N LEU A 231 4.08 0.62 17.42
CA LEU A 231 5.08 -0.33 16.92
C LEU A 231 5.89 -0.96 18.06
N LEU A 232 6.23 -0.17 19.09
CA LEU A 232 6.92 -0.66 20.29
C LEU A 232 6.07 -1.67 21.08
N GLU A 233 4.79 -1.36 21.31
CA GLU A 233 3.85 -2.23 22.03
C GLU A 233 3.63 -3.58 21.33
N HIS A 234 3.76 -3.60 19.99
CA HIS A 234 3.57 -4.81 19.17
C HIS A 234 4.91 -5.46 18.77
N THR A 235 5.99 -5.19 19.53
CA THR A 235 7.28 -5.86 19.41
C THR A 235 7.55 -6.69 20.66
N ALA A 236 7.73 -8.00 20.54
CA ALA A 236 8.01 -8.89 21.68
C ALA A 236 9.26 -8.47 22.43
N GLY A 237 9.21 -8.57 23.77
CA GLY A 237 10.20 -8.00 24.69
C GLY A 237 9.88 -6.54 25.09
N GLY A 238 8.85 -5.90 24.51
CA GLY A 238 8.36 -4.59 24.94
C GLY A 238 7.72 -4.62 26.32
N VAL A 239 7.52 -3.42 26.92
CA VAL A 239 6.78 -3.29 28.17
C VAL A 239 5.39 -3.88 27.95
N GLN A 240 5.15 -5.06 28.51
CA GLN A 240 3.82 -5.65 28.50
C GLN A 240 2.90 -4.69 29.23
N ARG A 241 2.00 -4.06 28.51
CA ARG A 241 0.86 -3.37 29.12
C ARG A 241 0.11 -4.45 29.88
N ALA A 242 -0.15 -4.21 31.17
CA ALA A 242 -0.98 -5.10 31.97
C ALA A 242 -2.34 -5.21 31.26
N LEU A 243 -2.52 -6.30 30.54
CA LEU A 243 -3.76 -6.61 29.84
C LEU A 243 -4.87 -6.80 30.86
N SER A 244 -6.06 -6.32 30.57
CA SER A 244 -7.25 -6.66 31.34
C SER A 244 -7.41 -8.18 31.37
N VAL A 245 -7.90 -8.71 32.49
CA VAL A 245 -8.01 -10.14 32.84
C VAL A 245 -8.69 -11.03 31.78
N GLU A 246 -9.29 -10.45 30.75
CA GLU A 246 -9.99 -11.16 29.65
C GLU A 246 -9.10 -11.52 28.45
N GLU A 247 -7.84 -11.07 28.39
CA GLU A 247 -6.92 -11.29 27.26
C GLU A 247 -5.73 -12.21 27.58
N GLU A 248 -5.85 -13.05 28.61
CA GLU A 248 -4.76 -13.88 29.19
C GLU A 248 -4.18 -14.97 28.27
N ASN A 249 -4.62 -15.12 27.02
CA ASN A 249 -4.23 -16.26 26.18
C ASN A 249 -3.60 -15.91 24.82
N THR A 250 -3.20 -14.68 24.59
CA THR A 250 -2.46 -14.36 23.38
C THR A 250 -0.96 -14.28 23.70
N GLY A 251 -0.16 -15.14 23.08
CA GLY A 251 1.30 -15.10 23.16
C GLY A 251 1.84 -13.69 22.88
N ALA A 252 3.05 -13.39 23.34
CA ALA A 252 3.66 -12.07 23.21
C ALA A 252 3.44 -11.50 21.80
N TRP A 253 2.88 -10.30 21.73
CA TRP A 253 2.63 -9.62 20.48
C TRP A 253 3.94 -9.27 19.79
N ASP A 254 4.07 -9.66 18.52
CA ASP A 254 5.30 -9.47 17.76
C ASP A 254 5.00 -9.13 16.29
N GLU A 255 3.83 -8.56 16.06
CA GLU A 255 3.36 -8.27 14.71
C GLU A 255 4.27 -7.28 14.00
N THR A 256 4.93 -6.35 14.74
CA THR A 256 5.89 -5.39 14.18
C THR A 256 7.08 -6.11 13.55
N TRP A 257 7.67 -7.06 14.27
CA TRP A 257 8.75 -7.87 13.74
C TRP A 257 8.31 -8.80 12.63
N GLN A 258 7.14 -9.45 12.78
CA GLN A 258 6.60 -10.34 11.76
C GLN A 258 6.35 -9.64 10.43
N VAL A 259 5.82 -8.41 10.45
CA VAL A 259 5.60 -7.61 9.24
C VAL A 259 6.93 -7.20 8.63
N LEU A 260 7.88 -6.72 9.44
CA LEU A 260 9.20 -6.34 8.97
C LEU A 260 9.89 -7.51 8.26
N LEU A 261 9.99 -8.65 8.93
CA LEU A 261 10.72 -9.82 8.40
C LEU A 261 10.07 -10.39 7.14
N SER A 262 8.74 -10.55 7.14
CA SER A 262 8.03 -11.22 6.04
C SER A 262 7.80 -10.36 4.80
N GLU A 263 7.74 -9.03 4.96
CA GLU A 263 7.31 -8.13 3.89
C GLU A 263 8.38 -7.10 3.49
N HIS A 264 9.33 -6.78 4.38
CA HIS A 264 10.28 -5.67 4.24
C HIS A 264 11.72 -6.03 4.61
N GLY A 265 12.06 -7.32 4.62
CA GLY A 265 13.41 -7.76 4.98
C GLY A 265 14.52 -7.21 4.07
N GLU A 266 14.19 -6.89 2.82
CA GLU A 266 15.10 -6.27 1.85
C GLU A 266 14.98 -4.73 1.80
N ASP A 267 13.98 -4.14 2.47
CA ASP A 267 13.70 -2.71 2.43
C ASP A 267 14.45 -1.97 3.57
N SER A 268 15.63 -1.42 3.28
CA SER A 268 16.53 -0.85 4.30
C SER A 268 15.91 0.27 5.14
N GLU A 269 14.96 1.03 4.60
CA GLU A 269 14.28 2.11 5.32
C GLU A 269 13.43 1.56 6.48
N TYR A 270 12.84 0.37 6.32
CA TYR A 270 12.00 -0.25 7.35
C TYR A 270 12.83 -0.77 8.54
N TYR A 271 13.90 -1.51 8.31
CA TYR A 271 14.69 -2.03 9.44
C TYR A 271 15.53 -0.95 10.12
N LYS A 272 15.90 0.11 9.41
CA LYS A 272 16.49 1.31 10.02
C LYS A 272 15.49 2.03 10.92
N LEU A 273 14.26 2.23 10.44
CA LEU A 273 13.20 2.83 11.26
C LEU A 273 12.90 1.97 12.49
N PHE A 274 12.83 0.64 12.35
CA PHE A 274 12.63 -0.30 13.44
C PHE A 274 13.67 -0.13 14.57
N THR A 275 14.94 0.04 14.19
CA THR A 275 16.02 0.30 15.17
C THR A 275 15.95 1.70 15.77
N GLN A 276 15.63 2.73 14.95
CA GLN A 276 15.51 4.12 15.42
C GLN A 276 14.39 4.32 16.44
N ILE A 277 13.28 3.63 16.28
CA ILE A 277 12.15 3.64 17.24
C ILE A 277 12.53 2.94 18.55
N GLY A 278 13.54 2.08 18.56
CA GLY A 278 13.94 1.28 19.70
C GLY A 278 13.20 -0.06 19.82
N CYS A 279 12.67 -0.56 18.70
CA CYS A 279 12.06 -1.89 18.64
C CYS A 279 13.10 -3.01 18.78
N LEU A 280 14.36 -2.78 18.35
CA LEU A 280 15.48 -3.68 18.57
C LEU A 280 16.15 -3.32 19.89
N ARG A 281 16.16 -4.25 20.84
CA ARG A 281 16.66 -4.09 22.21
C ARG A 281 17.54 -5.26 22.60
N GLU A 282 18.22 -5.14 23.73
CA GLU A 282 19.08 -6.19 24.28
C GLU A 282 18.29 -7.49 24.52
N ASP A 283 17.10 -7.39 25.12
CA ASP A 283 16.25 -8.54 25.48
C ASP A 283 15.68 -9.34 24.28
N ASN A 284 15.60 -8.74 23.10
CA ASN A 284 15.08 -9.41 21.91
C ASN A 284 16.11 -9.57 20.79
N PHE A 285 17.33 -9.03 20.96
CA PHE A 285 18.35 -8.97 19.91
C PHE A 285 18.72 -10.35 19.35
N ASP A 286 19.09 -11.29 20.23
CA ASP A 286 19.59 -12.60 19.78
C ASP A 286 18.53 -13.41 19.07
N ARG A 287 17.26 -13.31 19.51
CA ARG A 287 16.12 -13.91 18.83
C ARG A 287 15.92 -13.30 17.44
N ILE A 288 15.84 -11.98 17.35
CA ILE A 288 15.65 -11.25 16.09
C ILE A 288 16.77 -11.54 15.10
N LEU A 289 18.03 -11.55 15.58
CA LEU A 289 19.18 -11.86 14.75
C LEU A 289 19.14 -13.30 14.22
N SER A 290 18.72 -14.26 15.05
CA SER A 290 18.54 -15.66 14.65
C SER A 290 17.44 -15.83 13.60
N GLU A 291 16.28 -15.17 13.80
CA GLU A 291 15.15 -15.24 12.90
C GLU A 291 15.39 -14.50 11.56
N THR A 292 16.26 -13.49 11.52
CA THR A 292 16.68 -12.82 10.29
C THR A 292 17.31 -13.79 9.29
N GLY A 293 18.00 -14.84 9.79
CA GLY A 293 18.55 -15.91 8.97
C GLY A 293 19.61 -15.43 7.97
N GLU A 294 19.78 -16.21 6.89
CA GLU A 294 20.72 -15.90 5.80
C GLU A 294 20.05 -15.18 4.62
N ASN A 295 18.73 -15.09 4.61
CA ASN A 295 17.95 -14.54 3.49
C ASN A 295 17.99 -12.99 3.43
N CYS A 296 18.36 -12.33 4.54
CA CYS A 296 18.43 -10.87 4.65
C CYS A 296 19.81 -10.41 5.17
N PRO A 297 20.90 -10.61 4.41
CA PRO A 297 22.27 -10.34 4.89
C PRO A 297 22.52 -8.86 5.22
N GLU A 298 21.93 -7.94 4.47
CA GLU A 298 22.07 -6.51 4.73
C GLU A 298 21.39 -6.08 6.02
N MET A 299 20.18 -6.59 6.29
CA MET A 299 19.47 -6.34 7.55
C MET A 299 20.26 -6.93 8.73
N LYS A 300 20.81 -8.14 8.59
CA LYS A 300 21.65 -8.76 9.62
C LYS A 300 22.89 -7.94 9.93
N ALA A 301 23.59 -7.48 8.89
CA ALA A 301 24.76 -6.62 9.05
C ALA A 301 24.43 -5.29 9.74
N TRP A 302 23.28 -4.70 9.40
CA TRP A 302 22.78 -3.48 10.05
C TRP A 302 22.52 -3.71 11.54
N PHE A 303 21.84 -4.79 11.93
CA PHE A 303 21.54 -5.08 13.32
C PHE A 303 22.79 -5.35 14.15
N LEU A 304 23.78 -6.05 13.60
CA LEU A 304 25.08 -6.26 14.27
C LEU A 304 25.80 -4.93 14.52
N LYS A 305 25.84 -4.06 13.52
CA LYS A 305 26.41 -2.73 13.65
C LYS A 305 25.63 -1.88 14.68
N TYR A 306 24.32 -1.92 14.67
CA TYR A 306 23.48 -1.20 15.63
C TYR A 306 23.71 -1.70 17.07
N LYS A 307 23.90 -3.02 17.27
CA LYS A 307 24.26 -3.56 18.59
C LYS A 307 25.57 -2.97 19.09
N GLU A 308 26.61 -2.96 18.26
CA GLU A 308 27.92 -2.44 18.60
C GLU A 308 27.88 -0.94 18.97
N GLU A 309 27.13 -0.15 18.22
CA GLU A 309 27.11 1.31 18.37
C GLU A 309 26.13 1.80 19.46
N THR A 310 25.05 1.07 19.74
CA THR A 310 23.93 1.60 20.53
C THR A 310 23.57 0.75 21.74
N ILE A 311 23.52 -0.57 21.61
CA ILE A 311 23.15 -1.47 22.71
C ILE A 311 24.38 -1.74 23.61
N GLY A 312 25.57 -1.80 23.01
CA GLY A 312 26.80 -2.18 23.71
C GLY A 312 26.94 -3.71 23.87
N TYR A 313 28.10 -4.14 24.24
CA TYR A 313 28.30 -5.49 24.77
C TYR A 313 28.09 -5.38 26.28
N THR A 314 27.21 -6.20 26.85
CA THR A 314 27.22 -6.48 28.29
C THR A 314 28.60 -7.04 28.60
N ASP A 315 29.40 -6.29 29.33
CA ASP A 315 30.76 -6.74 29.67
C ASP A 315 30.62 -8.06 30.39
N PHE A 316 31.21 -9.11 29.83
CA PHE A 316 31.30 -10.44 30.49
C PHE A 316 31.92 -10.36 31.87
N PHE A 317 32.59 -9.26 32.18
CA PHE A 317 33.21 -8.95 33.45
C PHE A 317 32.24 -8.39 34.51
N ASP A 318 31.13 -7.71 34.10
CA ASP A 318 30.10 -7.26 35.06
C ASP A 318 29.27 -8.43 35.62
N ALA A 319 29.27 -9.59 34.94
CA ALA A 319 28.64 -10.83 35.43
C ALA A 319 29.54 -11.62 36.36
N LEU A 320 30.79 -11.21 36.57
CA LEU A 320 31.80 -11.87 37.41
C LEU A 320 32.12 -11.10 38.70
N ASP A 321 31.39 -10.03 39.04
CA ASP A 321 31.42 -9.48 40.39
C ASP A 321 30.77 -10.50 41.37
N LEU A 322 31.58 -11.51 41.69
CA LEU A 322 31.36 -12.37 42.82
C LEU A 322 31.94 -11.66 44.04
N ASP A 323 31.07 -11.22 44.96
CA ASP A 323 31.41 -10.94 46.36
C ASP A 323 32.03 -12.16 47.06
#